data_4935cca124b5a9fe1f6c69e8cfcec5cb
#
_entry.id   4935cca124b5a9fe1f6c69e8cfcec5cb
#
_cell.length_a   1.000
_cell.length_b   1.000
_cell.length_c   1.000
_cell.angle_alpha   90.00
_cell.angle_beta   90.00
_cell.angle_gamma   90.00
#
_symmetry.space_group_name_H-M   'P 1'
#
loop_
_entity.id
_entity.type
_entity.pdbx_description
1 polymer ?
#
loop_
_entity_poly.entity_id
_entity_poly.type
_entity_poly.pdbx_seq_one_letter_code
_entity_poly.pdbx_strand_id
1 'polypeptide(L)'
;MCIRDSLVDNEKKTPVIIVDEAHLLSREMLEEIRFLLNVRMDSYSALSLILVGQTELRDTLKLQVNKAIWQRVDMRFHLPALNRDETAAYIAKHLAAVKASGEIFTQAAIGVIHEYCEGIPRKANKVAVACLMAATGQNQKLIDDHLVRVVIESEFEG
;
A
#
# COMPACT_ATOMS: atom_id res chain seq x y z
N MET A 1 -31.07 -17.62 9.40
CA MET A 1 -30.02 -18.22 8.56
C MET A 1 -29.25 -17.09 7.94
N CYS A 2 -27.97 -16.95 8.28
CA CYS A 2 -27.11 -15.86 7.82
C CYS A 2 -26.46 -16.25 6.48
N ILE A 3 -26.22 -15.29 5.58
CA ILE A 3 -25.51 -15.54 4.30
C ILE A 3 -24.19 -16.28 4.54
N ARG A 4 -23.47 -15.92 5.61
CA ARG A 4 -22.25 -16.59 6.06
C ARG A 4 -22.45 -18.11 6.27
N ASP A 5 -23.50 -18.49 6.99
CA ASP A 5 -23.79 -19.89 7.33
C ASP A 5 -24.11 -20.69 6.07
N SER A 6 -24.82 -20.06 5.12
CA SER A 6 -25.13 -20.67 3.81
C SER A 6 -23.87 -20.94 2.97
N LEU A 7 -22.92 -20.01 2.94
CA LEU A 7 -21.67 -20.19 2.18
C LEU A 7 -20.79 -21.29 2.76
N VAL A 8 -20.71 -21.38 4.09
CA VAL A 8 -19.86 -22.36 4.77
C VAL A 8 -20.47 -23.75 4.76
N ASP A 9 -21.76 -23.86 5.12
CA ASP A 9 -22.42 -25.16 5.28
C ASP A 9 -22.83 -25.80 3.95
N ASN A 10 -23.31 -24.99 2.99
CA ASN A 10 -23.81 -25.51 1.71
C ASN A 10 -22.74 -25.56 0.61
N GLU A 11 -21.85 -24.57 0.55
CA GLU A 11 -20.88 -24.46 -0.54
C GLU A 11 -19.44 -24.88 -0.14
N LYS A 12 -19.19 -25.19 1.14
CA LYS A 12 -17.85 -25.49 1.69
C LYS A 12 -16.80 -24.43 1.34
N LYS A 13 -17.23 -23.17 1.27
CA LYS A 13 -16.37 -22.03 0.97
C LYS A 13 -16.12 -21.21 2.23
N THR A 14 -14.89 -20.81 2.45
CA THR A 14 -14.56 -19.88 3.52
C THR A 14 -14.61 -18.45 2.96
N PRO A 15 -15.55 -17.61 3.38
CA PRO A 15 -15.60 -16.23 2.96
C PRO A 15 -14.37 -15.46 3.50
N VAL A 16 -13.79 -14.59 2.67
CA VAL A 16 -12.71 -13.67 3.04
C VAL A 16 -13.24 -12.26 3.01
N ILE A 17 -13.16 -11.57 4.12
CA ILE A 17 -13.52 -10.16 4.24
C ILE A 17 -12.24 -9.34 4.33
N ILE A 18 -12.10 -8.35 3.44
CA ILE A 18 -10.99 -7.40 3.46
C ILE A 18 -11.55 -6.05 3.87
N VAL A 19 -11.03 -5.50 4.95
CA VAL A 19 -11.36 -4.16 5.43
C VAL A 19 -10.15 -3.27 5.17
N ASP A 20 -10.26 -2.41 4.16
CA ASP A 20 -9.25 -1.39 3.85
C ASP A 20 -9.45 -0.16 4.74
N GLU A 21 -8.39 0.65 4.89
CA GLU A 21 -8.36 1.83 5.78
C GLU A 21 -8.79 1.49 7.23
N ALA A 22 -8.48 0.29 7.68
CA ALA A 22 -8.92 -0.22 8.98
C ALA A 22 -8.39 0.58 10.18
N HIS A 23 -7.43 1.48 9.98
CA HIS A 23 -6.97 2.43 11.00
C HIS A 23 -8.03 3.49 11.36
N LEU A 24 -9.08 3.66 10.52
CA LEU A 24 -10.22 4.54 10.77
C LEU A 24 -11.32 3.88 11.61
N LEU A 25 -11.21 2.59 11.88
CA LEU A 25 -12.20 1.88 12.68
C LEU A 25 -12.21 2.40 14.11
N SER A 26 -13.41 2.75 14.60
CA SER A 26 -13.59 3.10 16.00
C SER A 26 -13.43 1.86 16.89
N ARG A 27 -13.28 2.10 18.20
CA ARG A 27 -13.22 1.01 19.17
C ARG A 27 -14.46 0.12 19.10
N GLU A 28 -15.62 0.72 18.98
CA GLU A 28 -16.91 0.00 18.91
C GLU A 28 -16.95 -0.89 17.67
N MET A 29 -16.46 -0.40 16.51
CA MET A 29 -16.37 -1.19 15.28
C MET A 29 -15.40 -2.37 15.43
N LEU A 30 -14.27 -2.17 16.10
CA LEU A 30 -13.32 -3.25 16.40
C LEU A 30 -13.94 -4.32 17.31
N GLU A 31 -14.74 -3.92 18.30
CA GLU A 31 -15.49 -4.87 19.14
C GLU A 31 -16.51 -5.66 18.32
N GLU A 32 -17.26 -5.02 17.41
CA GLU A 32 -18.18 -5.70 16.50
C GLU A 32 -17.46 -6.74 15.63
N ILE A 33 -16.29 -6.38 15.09
CA ILE A 33 -15.44 -7.30 14.34
C ILE A 33 -15.03 -8.50 15.20
N ARG A 34 -14.69 -8.28 16.46
CA ARG A 34 -14.38 -9.36 17.41
C ARG A 34 -15.57 -10.32 17.57
N PHE A 35 -16.80 -9.80 17.66
CA PHE A 35 -17.99 -10.64 17.75
C PHE A 35 -18.23 -11.42 16.46
N LEU A 36 -17.99 -10.82 15.29
CA LEU A 36 -18.10 -11.51 14.00
C LEU A 36 -17.15 -12.69 13.86
N LEU A 37 -15.95 -12.57 14.45
CA LEU A 37 -14.94 -13.63 14.44
C LEU A 37 -15.26 -14.74 15.46
N ASN A 38 -16.10 -14.47 16.47
CA ASN A 38 -16.44 -15.39 17.53
C ASN A 38 -17.62 -16.29 17.09
N VAL A 39 -17.33 -17.42 16.47
CA VAL A 39 -18.34 -18.41 16.10
C VAL A 39 -18.09 -19.69 16.89
N ARG A 40 -19.14 -20.24 17.51
CA ARG A 40 -19.09 -21.50 18.27
C ARG A 40 -17.96 -21.54 19.31
N MET A 41 -17.85 -20.49 20.13
CA MET A 41 -16.85 -20.41 21.23
C MET A 41 -15.39 -20.67 20.76
N ASP A 42 -14.96 -20.00 19.68
CA ASP A 42 -13.61 -20.09 19.10
C ASP A 42 -13.22 -21.48 18.53
N SER A 43 -14.13 -22.43 18.48
CA SER A 43 -13.83 -23.78 17.96
C SER A 43 -13.84 -23.87 16.43
N TYR A 44 -14.33 -22.83 15.74
CA TYR A 44 -14.42 -22.79 14.28
C TYR A 44 -14.44 -21.35 13.74
N SER A 45 -13.55 -21.05 12.83
CA SER A 45 -13.55 -19.77 12.12
C SER A 45 -14.36 -19.89 10.83
N ALA A 46 -15.57 -19.32 10.84
CA ALA A 46 -16.47 -19.36 9.69
C ALA A 46 -16.10 -18.35 8.60
N LEU A 47 -15.12 -17.49 8.82
CA LEU A 47 -14.63 -16.50 7.86
C LEU A 47 -13.17 -16.16 8.12
N SER A 48 -12.47 -15.70 7.09
CA SER A 48 -11.15 -15.08 7.20
C SER A 48 -11.30 -13.57 7.11
N LEU A 49 -10.59 -12.84 7.98
CA LEU A 49 -10.61 -11.37 8.00
C LEU A 49 -9.20 -10.85 7.73
N ILE A 50 -9.10 -9.89 6.83
CA ILE A 50 -7.87 -9.17 6.52
C ILE A 50 -8.13 -7.69 6.82
N LEU A 51 -7.37 -7.14 7.76
CA LEU A 51 -7.36 -5.70 8.06
C LEU A 51 -6.17 -5.06 7.36
N VAL A 52 -6.44 -4.09 6.50
CA VAL A 52 -5.43 -3.31 5.80
C VAL A 52 -5.52 -1.88 6.29
N GLY A 53 -4.39 -1.26 6.60
CA GLY A 53 -4.39 0.12 7.11
C GLY A 53 -2.99 0.68 7.27
N GLN A 54 -2.91 1.93 7.67
CA GLN A 54 -1.65 2.61 7.96
C GLN A 54 -1.02 2.09 9.26
N THR A 55 0.16 2.58 9.59
CA THR A 55 0.96 2.11 10.76
C THR A 55 0.21 2.25 12.07
N GLU A 56 -0.66 3.26 12.18
CA GLU A 56 -1.51 3.54 13.34
C GLU A 56 -2.46 2.38 13.67
N LEU A 57 -2.89 1.60 12.69
CA LEU A 57 -3.68 0.40 12.92
C LEU A 57 -2.96 -0.57 13.85
N ARG A 58 -1.66 -0.78 13.60
CA ARG A 58 -0.84 -1.67 14.41
C ARG A 58 -0.73 -1.18 15.86
N ASP A 59 -0.57 0.12 16.04
CA ASP A 59 -0.44 0.72 17.37
C ASP A 59 -1.77 0.70 18.11
N THR A 60 -2.86 1.01 17.41
CA THR A 60 -4.22 0.89 17.95
C THR A 60 -4.53 -0.54 18.41
N LEU A 61 -4.21 -1.54 17.60
CA LEU A 61 -4.48 -2.94 17.94
C LEU A 61 -3.63 -3.45 19.10
N LYS A 62 -2.45 -2.88 19.35
CA LYS A 62 -1.59 -3.23 20.52
C LYS A 62 -2.08 -2.66 21.84
N LEU A 63 -2.97 -1.68 21.82
CA LEU A 63 -3.51 -1.12 23.06
C LEU A 63 -4.15 -2.20 23.91
N GLN A 64 -4.01 -2.07 25.22
CA GLN A 64 -4.53 -3.05 26.18
C GLN A 64 -6.04 -3.31 26.00
N VAL A 65 -6.80 -2.29 25.62
CA VAL A 65 -8.24 -2.40 25.36
C VAL A 65 -8.56 -3.30 24.17
N ASN A 66 -7.64 -3.43 23.20
CA ASN A 66 -7.81 -4.23 21.98
C ASN A 66 -7.08 -5.57 22.05
N LYS A 67 -6.56 -5.95 23.24
CA LYS A 67 -5.77 -7.17 23.43
C LYS A 67 -6.48 -8.44 22.92
N ALA A 68 -7.79 -8.53 23.09
CA ALA A 68 -8.57 -9.68 22.64
C ALA A 68 -8.58 -9.85 21.12
N ILE A 69 -8.59 -8.74 20.36
CA ILE A 69 -8.46 -8.76 18.89
C ILE A 69 -7.02 -9.07 18.52
N TRP A 70 -6.05 -8.38 19.15
CA TRP A 70 -4.62 -8.58 18.90
C TRP A 70 -4.19 -10.03 19.04
N GLN A 71 -4.73 -10.76 20.01
CA GLN A 71 -4.44 -12.18 20.25
C GLN A 71 -5.01 -13.11 19.17
N ARG A 72 -6.01 -12.66 18.39
CA ARG A 72 -6.62 -13.41 17.29
C ARG A 72 -5.98 -13.12 15.92
N VAL A 73 -5.02 -12.21 15.87
CA VAL A 73 -4.29 -11.91 14.65
C VAL A 73 -3.19 -12.96 14.46
N ASP A 74 -3.42 -13.93 13.59
CA ASP A 74 -2.48 -15.02 13.31
C ASP A 74 -1.28 -14.54 12.49
N MET A 75 -1.52 -13.68 11.49
CA MET A 75 -0.50 -13.17 10.60
C MET A 75 -0.45 -11.65 10.61
N ARG A 76 0.76 -11.11 10.64
CA ARG A 76 1.03 -9.68 10.63
C ARG A 76 2.09 -9.39 9.61
N PHE A 77 1.79 -8.50 8.71
CA PHE A 77 2.73 -8.08 7.69
C PHE A 77 2.86 -6.56 7.67
N HIS A 78 4.08 -6.08 7.51
CA HIS A 78 4.37 -4.67 7.32
C HIS A 78 5.00 -4.50 5.95
N LEU A 79 4.40 -3.62 5.12
CA LEU A 79 4.95 -3.23 3.82
C LEU A 79 5.92 -2.06 4.06
N PRO A 80 7.24 -2.27 3.96
CA PRO A 80 8.18 -1.17 4.06
C PRO A 80 8.12 -0.29 2.82
N ALA A 81 8.65 0.93 2.92
CA ALA A 81 8.93 1.74 1.76
C ALA A 81 9.94 1.03 0.85
N LEU A 82 9.89 1.31 -0.45
CA LEU A 82 10.82 0.77 -1.42
C LEU A 82 12.24 1.31 -1.14
N ASN A 83 13.24 0.45 -1.21
CA ASN A 83 14.62 0.90 -1.24
C ASN A 83 14.97 1.48 -2.62
N ARG A 84 16.21 1.98 -2.79
CA ARG A 84 16.65 2.63 -4.03
C ARG A 84 16.57 1.71 -5.25
N ASP A 85 17.00 0.47 -5.12
CA ASP A 85 16.97 -0.50 -6.22
C ASP A 85 15.53 -0.92 -6.57
N GLU A 86 14.70 -1.08 -5.57
CA GLU A 86 13.28 -1.36 -5.74
C GLU A 86 12.54 -0.17 -6.39
N THR A 87 12.90 1.07 -6.04
CA THR A 87 12.37 2.28 -6.70
C THR A 87 12.76 2.32 -8.18
N ALA A 88 14.02 1.98 -8.49
CA ALA A 88 14.50 1.87 -9.87
C ALA A 88 13.72 0.79 -10.65
N ALA A 89 13.59 -0.40 -10.07
CA ALA A 89 12.83 -1.49 -10.67
C ALA A 89 11.34 -1.15 -10.85
N TYR A 90 10.75 -0.43 -9.89
CA TYR A 90 9.37 0.05 -9.96
C TYR A 90 9.18 0.99 -11.15
N ILE A 91 10.02 2.02 -11.32
CA ILE A 91 9.95 2.96 -12.45
C ILE A 91 10.15 2.21 -13.77
N ALA A 92 11.17 1.35 -13.85
CA ALA A 92 11.45 0.56 -15.06
C ALA A 92 10.27 -0.33 -15.47
N LYS A 93 9.61 -0.99 -14.50
CA LYS A 93 8.43 -1.83 -14.74
C LYS A 93 7.25 -1.02 -15.31
N HIS A 94 7.02 0.19 -14.80
CA HIS A 94 5.95 1.05 -15.31
C HIS A 94 6.25 1.54 -16.73
N LEU A 95 7.48 1.92 -17.04
CA LEU A 95 7.90 2.29 -18.37
C LEU A 95 7.78 1.12 -19.36
N ALA A 96 8.18 -0.08 -18.95
CA ALA A 96 8.05 -1.29 -19.76
C ALA A 96 6.58 -1.65 -20.06
N ALA A 97 5.65 -1.43 -19.12
CA ALA A 97 4.23 -1.68 -19.31
C ALA A 97 3.61 -0.85 -20.43
N VAL A 98 4.14 0.35 -20.68
CA VAL A 98 3.73 1.22 -21.79
C VAL A 98 4.63 1.06 -23.03
N LYS A 99 5.47 0.01 -23.06
CA LYS A 99 6.39 -0.31 -24.16
C LYS A 99 7.36 0.84 -24.48
N ALA A 100 7.73 1.62 -23.47
CA ALA A 100 8.75 2.64 -23.64
C ALA A 100 10.09 1.98 -23.99
N SER A 101 10.78 2.51 -24.98
CA SER A 101 12.06 2.00 -25.48
C SER A 101 13.21 2.91 -25.06
N GLY A 102 14.32 2.30 -24.62
CA GLY A 102 15.54 3.01 -24.23
C GLY A 102 15.55 3.44 -22.76
N GLU A 103 16.66 4.02 -22.37
CA GLU A 103 16.85 4.61 -21.03
C GLU A 103 16.20 6.00 -21.01
N ILE A 104 15.20 6.18 -20.18
CA ILE A 104 14.46 7.46 -20.04
C ILE A 104 14.94 8.25 -18.84
N PHE A 105 15.25 7.58 -17.72
CA PHE A 105 15.81 8.18 -16.53
C PHE A 105 17.23 7.70 -16.31
N THR A 106 18.16 8.62 -16.01
CA THR A 106 19.50 8.24 -15.56
C THR A 106 19.45 7.64 -14.16
N GLN A 107 20.48 6.88 -13.78
CA GLN A 107 20.61 6.35 -12.41
C GLN A 107 20.70 7.47 -11.36
N ALA A 108 21.26 8.62 -11.71
CA ALA A 108 21.30 9.80 -10.86
C ALA A 108 19.90 10.37 -10.66
N ALA A 109 19.10 10.50 -11.73
CA ALA A 109 17.71 10.94 -11.67
C ALA A 109 16.86 10.05 -10.75
N ILE A 110 16.98 8.72 -10.91
CA ILE A 110 16.29 7.76 -10.05
C ILE A 110 16.70 7.92 -8.58
N GLY A 111 17.98 8.20 -8.32
CA GLY A 111 18.47 8.49 -6.97
C GLY A 111 17.75 9.69 -6.35
N VAL A 112 17.64 10.81 -7.07
CA VAL A 112 16.95 12.01 -6.60
C VAL A 112 15.45 11.76 -6.39
N ILE A 113 14.80 11.03 -7.30
CA ILE A 113 13.40 10.63 -7.14
C ILE A 113 13.23 9.81 -5.85
N HIS A 114 14.13 8.84 -5.60
CA HIS A 114 14.05 8.00 -4.41
C HIS A 114 14.24 8.82 -3.13
N GLU A 115 15.21 9.71 -3.08
CA GLU A 115 15.45 10.61 -1.94
C GLU A 115 14.20 11.45 -1.60
N TYR A 116 13.59 12.04 -2.62
CA TYR A 116 12.38 12.85 -2.42
C TYR A 116 11.15 12.01 -2.03
N CYS A 117 10.93 10.89 -2.71
CA CYS A 117 9.74 10.06 -2.47
C CYS A 117 9.86 9.17 -1.24
N GLU A 118 11.03 9.04 -0.63
CA GLU A 118 11.30 8.18 0.54
C GLU A 118 10.83 6.72 0.29
N GLY A 119 10.89 6.27 -0.96
CA GLY A 119 10.43 4.95 -1.36
C GLY A 119 8.92 4.76 -1.40
N ILE A 120 8.12 5.84 -1.33
CA ILE A 120 6.66 5.77 -1.42
C ILE A 120 6.22 5.73 -2.90
N PRO A 121 5.63 4.62 -3.41
CA PRO A 121 5.33 4.45 -4.84
C PRO A 121 4.45 5.55 -5.43
N ARG A 122 3.45 6.04 -4.66
CA ARG A 122 2.57 7.11 -5.11
C ARG A 122 3.32 8.42 -5.34
N LYS A 123 4.27 8.76 -4.46
CA LYS A 123 5.12 9.95 -4.62
C LYS A 123 6.05 9.78 -5.82
N ALA A 124 6.72 8.61 -5.93
CA ALA A 124 7.60 8.30 -7.06
C ALA A 124 6.89 8.43 -8.41
N ASN A 125 5.67 7.92 -8.50
CA ASN A 125 4.83 8.05 -9.70
C ASN A 125 4.55 9.51 -10.05
N LYS A 126 4.14 10.34 -9.09
CA LYS A 126 3.83 11.75 -9.31
C LYS A 126 5.05 12.49 -9.87
N VAL A 127 6.21 12.32 -9.24
CA VAL A 127 7.45 12.97 -9.68
C VAL A 127 7.88 12.46 -11.06
N ALA A 128 7.86 11.15 -11.28
CA ALA A 128 8.23 10.58 -12.57
C ALA A 128 7.33 11.10 -13.72
N VAL A 129 6.02 11.19 -13.50
CA VAL A 129 5.09 11.73 -14.50
C VAL A 129 5.36 13.21 -14.77
N ALA A 130 5.58 14.03 -13.74
CA ALA A 130 5.90 15.44 -13.89
C ALA A 130 7.21 15.63 -14.69
N CYS A 131 8.25 14.84 -14.37
CA CYS A 131 9.50 14.86 -15.12
C CYS A 131 9.32 14.47 -16.60
N LEU A 132 8.48 13.47 -16.90
CA LEU A 132 8.16 13.08 -18.29
C LEU A 132 7.45 14.21 -19.05
N MET A 133 6.52 14.90 -18.40
CA MET A 133 5.83 16.07 -18.98
C MET A 133 6.81 17.21 -19.27
N ALA A 134 7.67 17.55 -18.30
CA ALA A 134 8.68 18.59 -18.44
C ALA A 134 9.68 18.27 -19.56
N ALA A 135 10.18 17.02 -19.60
CA ALA A 135 11.09 16.57 -20.65
C ALA A 135 10.47 16.63 -22.04
N THR A 136 9.18 16.28 -22.14
CA THR A 136 8.43 16.38 -23.42
C THR A 136 8.32 17.84 -23.87
N GLY A 137 8.04 18.77 -22.98
CA GLY A 137 7.97 20.21 -23.27
C GLY A 137 9.31 20.78 -23.74
N GLN A 138 10.44 20.22 -23.28
CA GLN A 138 11.79 20.61 -23.66
C GLN A 138 12.39 19.78 -24.81
N ASN A 139 11.62 18.86 -25.40
CA ASN A 139 12.07 17.90 -26.41
C ASN A 139 13.31 17.09 -25.97
N GLN A 140 13.41 16.83 -24.66
CA GLN A 140 14.51 16.09 -24.03
C GLN A 140 14.15 14.60 -23.95
N LYS A 141 15.04 13.71 -24.42
CA LYS A 141 14.79 12.26 -24.44
C LYS A 141 15.23 11.53 -23.18
N LEU A 142 16.21 12.08 -22.47
CA LEU A 142 16.82 11.49 -21.27
C LEU A 142 16.65 12.46 -20.11
N ILE A 143 16.11 12.00 -19.02
CA ILE A 143 15.86 12.76 -17.80
C ILE A 143 17.03 12.54 -16.84
N ASP A 144 17.74 13.62 -16.54
CA ASP A 144 18.83 13.66 -15.59
C ASP A 144 18.39 14.14 -14.20
N ASP A 145 19.31 14.12 -13.25
CA ASP A 145 19.05 14.56 -11.89
C ASP A 145 18.78 16.07 -11.79
N HIS A 146 19.34 16.88 -12.69
CA HIS A 146 19.08 18.31 -12.72
C HIS A 146 17.59 18.60 -13.03
N LEU A 147 17.07 17.99 -14.10
CA LEU A 147 15.66 18.16 -14.46
C LEU A 147 14.72 17.69 -13.32
N VAL A 148 15.05 16.57 -12.67
CA VAL A 148 14.25 16.07 -11.55
C VAL A 148 14.22 17.08 -10.41
N ARG A 149 15.36 17.66 -10.03
CA ARG A 149 15.42 18.69 -8.95
C ARG A 149 14.58 19.92 -9.30
N VAL A 150 14.71 20.43 -10.52
CA VAL A 150 13.92 21.59 -10.99
C VAL A 150 12.43 21.30 -10.91
N VAL A 151 11.99 20.12 -11.32
CA VAL A 151 10.58 19.71 -11.26
C VAL A 151 10.09 19.58 -9.81
N ILE A 152 10.91 19.00 -8.92
CA ILE A 152 10.56 18.88 -7.51
C ILE A 152 10.36 20.27 -6.88
N GLU A 153 11.33 21.16 -7.06
CA GLU A 153 11.26 22.51 -6.52
C GLU A 153 10.07 23.31 -7.04
N SER A 154 9.75 23.19 -8.35
CA SER A 154 8.69 23.98 -8.98
C SER A 154 7.28 23.46 -8.72
N GLU A 155 7.09 22.13 -8.64
CA GLU A 155 5.76 21.53 -8.61
C GLU A 155 5.36 20.95 -7.24
N PHE A 156 6.33 20.69 -6.36
CA PHE A 156 6.05 19.96 -5.12
C PHE A 156 6.53 20.68 -3.84
N GLU A 157 7.47 21.64 -3.94
CA GLU A 157 8.00 22.41 -2.82
C GLU A 157 7.71 23.92 -2.92
N GLY A 158 7.03 24.34 -3.99
CA GLY A 158 6.64 25.73 -4.25
C GLY A 158 5.39 26.20 -3.52
#